data_ff929be875263060cf38e5c980b18028
#
_entry.id   ff929be875263060cf38e5c980b18028
#
_cell.length_a   1.000
_cell.length_b   1.000
_cell.length_c   1.000
_cell.angle_alpha   90.00
_cell.angle_beta   90.00
_cell.angle_gamma   90.00
#
_symmetry.space_group_name_H-M   'P 1'
#
loop_
_entity.id
_entity.type
_entity.pdbx_description
1 polymer ?
#
loop_
_entity_poly.entity_id
_entity_poly.type
_entity_poly.pdbx_seq_one_letter_code
_entity_poly.pdbx_strand_id
1 'polypeptide(L)'
;GTTLTTTTKNSIISSLKAFNVASVTPVIVDPITLLLELTTTVKYNSTLSEKTNTDIRALVETAISSFNTNNLQKFDSVFRHSNLLKVVDDADPAILSSTVAVKLKRKITPTLNAATKYTISFNNAAYHPTNNHSQTVVESSGFFLSGNTNEQYVDDDGSGVIRTFYLLGGTTKTITNATAGTINYNTGEVVLTSLNVTSVENTDGTIDITLKPDSNDV
;
A
#
# COMPACT_ATOMS: atom_id res chain seq x y z
N GLY A 1 3.57 11.95 5.38
CA GLY A 1 4.09 13.29 5.03
C GLY A 1 2.94 14.17 4.55
N THR A 2 2.94 15.42 4.97
CA THR A 2 1.95 16.40 4.48
C THR A 2 2.45 16.95 3.13
N THR A 3 1.58 16.90 2.12
CA THR A 3 1.83 17.58 0.84
C THR A 3 1.71 19.10 1.02
N LEU A 4 2.52 19.86 0.30
CA LEU A 4 2.40 21.31 0.29
C LEU A 4 1.09 21.73 -0.37
N THR A 5 0.43 22.75 0.18
CA THR A 5 -0.77 23.32 -0.45
C THR A 5 -0.41 23.96 -1.80
N THR A 6 -1.37 24.02 -2.72
CA THR A 6 -1.19 24.69 -4.02
C THR A 6 -0.72 26.15 -3.84
N THR A 7 -1.24 26.84 -2.84
CA THR A 7 -0.84 28.21 -2.52
C THR A 7 0.64 28.29 -2.14
N THR A 8 1.11 27.41 -1.26
CA THR A 8 2.52 27.34 -0.84
C THR A 8 3.43 27.00 -2.03
N LYS A 9 3.04 26.03 -2.86
CA LYS A 9 3.78 25.67 -4.07
C LYS A 9 3.92 26.87 -5.02
N ASN A 10 2.83 27.58 -5.28
CA ASN A 10 2.83 28.75 -6.15
C ASN A 10 3.69 29.89 -5.57
N SER A 11 3.68 30.10 -4.26
CA SER A 11 4.54 31.09 -3.60
C SER A 11 6.02 30.75 -3.78
N ILE A 12 6.41 29.48 -3.57
CA ILE A 12 7.80 29.02 -3.78
C ILE A 12 8.20 29.16 -5.25
N ILE A 13 7.34 28.76 -6.20
CA ILE A 13 7.58 28.89 -7.64
C ILE A 13 7.79 30.36 -8.01
N SER A 14 6.96 31.26 -7.47
CA SER A 14 7.08 32.70 -7.72
C SER A 14 8.40 33.28 -7.19
N SER A 15 8.81 32.85 -6.00
CA SER A 15 10.10 33.25 -5.42
C SER A 15 11.29 32.71 -6.25
N LEU A 16 11.22 31.47 -6.73
CA LEU A 16 12.26 30.86 -7.55
C LEU A 16 12.36 31.52 -8.94
N LYS A 17 11.25 31.96 -9.52
CA LYS A 17 11.24 32.67 -10.80
C LYS A 17 12.10 33.94 -10.81
N ALA A 18 12.24 34.61 -9.68
CA ALA A 18 13.06 35.78 -9.53
C ALA A 18 14.58 35.50 -9.75
N PHE A 19 15.00 34.26 -9.59
CA PHE A 19 16.39 33.82 -9.72
C PHE A 19 16.66 32.98 -10.98
N ASN A 20 15.63 32.75 -11.81
CA ASN A 20 15.75 31.89 -12.98
C ASN A 20 16.40 32.59 -14.16
N VAL A 21 17.23 31.84 -14.90
CA VAL A 21 17.66 32.20 -16.26
C VAL A 21 16.48 31.97 -17.21
N ALA A 22 16.37 32.79 -18.25
CA ALA A 22 15.20 33.00 -19.10
C ALA A 22 14.52 31.77 -19.75
N SER A 23 15.10 30.57 -19.64
CA SER A 23 14.54 29.32 -20.21
C SER A 23 14.20 28.22 -19.18
N VAL A 24 14.37 28.48 -17.87
CA VAL A 24 14.12 27.49 -16.84
C VAL A 24 12.80 27.77 -16.11
N THR A 25 11.89 26.81 -16.11
CA THR A 25 10.63 26.91 -15.35
C THR A 25 10.67 25.95 -14.17
N PRO A 26 10.67 26.45 -12.91
CA PRO A 26 10.63 25.58 -11.74
C PRO A 26 9.26 24.89 -11.62
N VAL A 27 9.27 23.59 -11.34
CA VAL A 27 8.07 22.78 -11.10
C VAL A 27 8.23 22.08 -9.74
N ILE A 28 7.21 22.20 -8.90
CA ILE A 28 7.14 21.48 -7.61
C ILE A 28 6.17 20.33 -7.78
N VAL A 29 6.68 19.11 -7.63
CA VAL A 29 5.89 17.90 -7.66
C VAL A 29 5.78 17.32 -6.24
N ASP A 30 4.64 16.69 -5.94
CA ASP A 30 4.49 15.95 -4.69
C ASP A 30 5.24 14.63 -4.75
N PRO A 31 5.84 14.19 -3.63
CA PRO A 31 6.47 12.88 -3.57
C PRO A 31 5.41 11.79 -3.73
N ILE A 32 5.76 10.75 -4.48
CA ILE A 32 4.93 9.55 -4.55
C ILE A 32 5.21 8.71 -3.30
N THR A 33 4.23 8.64 -2.40
CA THR A 33 4.38 7.92 -1.13
C THR A 33 4.04 6.45 -1.32
N LEU A 34 4.97 5.56 -0.97
CA LEU A 34 4.73 4.14 -0.79
C LEU A 34 4.35 3.90 0.68
N LEU A 35 3.20 3.29 0.92
CA LEU A 35 2.75 2.92 2.25
C LEU A 35 3.11 1.46 2.52
N LEU A 36 3.46 1.16 3.77
CA LEU A 36 3.64 -0.22 4.24
C LEU A 36 2.41 -0.62 5.06
N GLU A 37 1.82 -1.74 4.70
CA GLU A 37 0.80 -2.41 5.50
C GLU A 37 1.47 -3.56 6.25
N LEU A 38 1.42 -3.52 7.57
CA LEU A 38 2.12 -4.46 8.44
C LEU A 38 1.09 -5.29 9.22
N THR A 39 1.23 -6.62 9.15
CA THR A 39 0.51 -7.53 10.04
C THR A 39 1.51 -8.11 11.02
N THR A 40 1.45 -7.64 12.27
CA THR A 40 2.38 -8.04 13.33
C THR A 40 1.73 -9.02 14.28
N THR A 41 2.37 -10.18 14.49
CA THR A 41 1.97 -11.18 15.49
C THR A 41 3.07 -11.28 16.53
N VAL A 42 2.68 -11.14 17.80
CA VAL A 42 3.61 -11.17 18.95
C VAL A 42 3.24 -12.30 19.88
N LYS A 43 4.23 -13.11 20.24
CA LYS A 43 4.12 -14.11 21.31
C LYS A 43 4.81 -13.57 22.56
N TYR A 44 4.09 -13.49 23.68
CA TYR A 44 4.65 -13.02 24.95
C TYR A 44 4.35 -13.98 26.10
N ASN A 45 5.12 -13.88 27.18
CA ASN A 45 4.94 -14.67 28.40
C ASN A 45 4.20 -13.84 29.45
N SER A 46 2.95 -14.18 29.71
CA SER A 46 2.09 -13.50 30.70
C SER A 46 2.56 -13.65 32.15
N THR A 47 3.49 -14.56 32.44
CA THR A 47 4.05 -14.72 33.79
C THR A 47 5.24 -13.80 34.06
N LEU A 48 5.82 -13.22 33.01
CA LEU A 48 6.93 -12.26 33.11
C LEU A 48 6.47 -10.79 33.09
N SER A 49 5.19 -10.56 32.91
CA SER A 49 4.62 -9.20 32.87
C SER A 49 3.25 -9.19 33.54
N GLU A 50 2.99 -8.19 34.36
CA GLU A 50 1.66 -7.91 34.90
C GLU A 50 0.73 -7.24 33.86
N LYS A 51 1.26 -6.96 32.64
CA LYS A 51 0.54 -6.30 31.58
C LYS A 51 -0.44 -7.24 30.89
N THR A 52 -1.58 -6.69 30.51
CA THR A 52 -2.60 -7.40 29.75
C THR A 52 -2.20 -7.50 28.26
N ASN A 53 -2.92 -8.32 27.51
CA ASN A 53 -2.82 -8.43 26.06
C ASN A 53 -2.97 -7.06 25.37
N THR A 54 -3.91 -6.24 25.87
CA THR A 54 -4.15 -4.89 25.35
C THR A 54 -2.98 -3.96 25.61
N ASP A 55 -2.34 -4.05 26.78
CA ASP A 55 -1.19 -3.22 27.12
C ASP A 55 0.03 -3.56 26.26
N ILE A 56 0.33 -4.86 26.08
CA ILE A 56 1.41 -5.31 25.19
C ILE A 56 1.17 -4.86 23.76
N ARG A 57 -0.07 -4.98 23.27
CA ARG A 57 -0.45 -4.48 21.95
C ARG A 57 -0.20 -2.98 21.80
N ALA A 58 -0.63 -2.18 22.77
CA ALA A 58 -0.44 -0.72 22.75
C ALA A 58 1.05 -0.32 22.76
N LEU A 59 1.90 -1.06 23.50
CA LEU A 59 3.35 -0.84 23.50
C LEU A 59 3.95 -1.13 22.11
N VAL A 60 3.58 -2.25 21.49
CA VAL A 60 4.04 -2.62 20.15
C VAL A 60 3.58 -1.60 19.11
N GLU A 61 2.30 -1.18 19.14
CA GLU A 61 1.77 -0.15 18.24
C GLU A 61 2.53 1.18 18.40
N THR A 62 2.85 1.58 19.64
CA THR A 62 3.65 2.77 19.93
C THR A 62 5.08 2.64 19.40
N ALA A 63 5.71 1.49 19.57
CA ALA A 63 7.05 1.21 19.07
C ALA A 63 7.11 1.27 17.53
N ILE A 64 6.14 0.67 16.84
CA ILE A 64 6.01 0.71 15.38
C ILE A 64 5.77 2.16 14.90
N SER A 65 4.90 2.91 15.56
CA SER A 65 4.63 4.32 15.23
C SER A 65 5.89 5.19 15.38
N SER A 66 6.65 4.99 16.46
CA SER A 66 7.92 5.67 16.69
C SER A 66 8.98 5.30 15.64
N PHE A 67 9.06 4.01 15.27
CA PHE A 67 9.92 3.54 14.20
C PHE A 67 9.59 4.22 12.86
N ASN A 68 8.30 4.29 12.52
CA ASN A 68 7.85 4.98 11.31
C ASN A 68 8.29 6.45 11.29
N THR A 69 8.02 7.18 12.39
CA THR A 69 8.35 8.61 12.47
C THR A 69 9.85 8.87 12.39
N ASN A 70 10.65 8.06 13.08
CA ASN A 70 12.08 8.28 13.19
C ASN A 70 12.89 7.77 11.99
N ASN A 71 12.41 6.72 11.30
CA ASN A 71 13.19 6.04 10.27
C ASN A 71 12.58 6.15 8.86
N LEU A 72 11.24 6.16 8.71
CA LEU A 72 10.61 6.02 7.40
C LEU A 72 10.04 7.34 6.84
N GLN A 73 9.71 8.32 7.67
CA GLN A 73 9.16 9.60 7.21
C GLN A 73 10.27 10.56 6.71
N LYS A 74 11.11 10.05 5.82
CA LYS A 74 12.24 10.78 5.22
C LYS A 74 12.31 10.44 3.72
N PHE A 75 12.92 11.34 2.93
CA PHE A 75 13.26 11.00 1.55
C PHE A 75 14.33 9.90 1.52
N ASP A 76 14.20 8.99 0.56
CA ASP A 76 15.11 7.84 0.35
C ASP A 76 15.29 6.96 1.58
N SER A 77 14.26 6.88 2.43
CA SER A 77 14.28 5.96 3.56
C SER A 77 14.13 4.53 3.07
N VAL A 78 14.91 3.64 3.66
CA VAL A 78 14.87 2.20 3.39
C VAL A 78 14.24 1.49 4.57
N PHE A 79 13.18 0.73 4.31
CA PHE A 79 12.59 -0.14 5.32
C PHE A 79 13.42 -1.43 5.44
N ARG A 80 13.89 -1.71 6.66
CA ARG A 80 14.57 -2.96 7.00
C ARG A 80 13.72 -3.76 7.96
N HIS A 81 13.26 -4.92 7.50
CA HIS A 81 12.39 -5.80 8.27
C HIS A 81 13.01 -6.24 9.61
N SER A 82 14.30 -6.56 9.62
CA SER A 82 15.03 -6.95 10.83
C SER A 82 15.10 -5.83 11.87
N ASN A 83 15.20 -4.56 11.44
CA ASN A 83 15.19 -3.42 12.36
C ASN A 83 13.82 -3.24 13.00
N LEU A 84 12.75 -3.46 12.25
CA LEU A 84 11.38 -3.41 12.79
C LEU A 84 11.15 -4.54 13.79
N LEU A 85 11.54 -5.78 13.46
CA LEU A 85 11.42 -6.92 14.39
C LEU A 85 12.13 -6.63 15.72
N LYS A 86 13.36 -6.09 15.65
CA LYS A 86 14.08 -5.69 16.87
C LYS A 86 13.30 -4.67 17.69
N VAL A 87 12.71 -3.67 17.06
CA VAL A 87 11.92 -2.62 17.76
C VAL A 87 10.66 -3.22 18.40
N VAL A 88 10.02 -4.20 17.75
CA VAL A 88 8.85 -4.90 18.28
C VAL A 88 9.25 -5.80 19.46
N ASP A 89 10.32 -6.56 19.33
CA ASP A 89 10.81 -7.47 20.38
C ASP A 89 11.30 -6.68 21.62
N ASP A 90 11.91 -5.53 21.43
CA ASP A 90 12.39 -4.65 22.51
C ASP A 90 11.25 -3.84 23.17
N ALA A 91 10.02 -3.89 22.66
CA ALA A 91 8.89 -3.09 23.22
C ALA A 91 8.50 -3.50 24.65
N ASP A 92 8.69 -4.78 25.01
CA ASP A 92 8.51 -5.27 26.37
C ASP A 92 9.37 -6.52 26.63
N PRO A 93 10.02 -6.64 27.80
CA PRO A 93 10.84 -7.82 28.15
C PRO A 93 10.07 -9.16 28.17
N ALA A 94 8.76 -9.13 28.27
CA ALA A 94 7.93 -10.33 28.23
C ALA A 94 7.70 -10.87 26.80
N ILE A 95 8.04 -10.11 25.76
CA ILE A 95 7.93 -10.54 24.38
C ILE A 95 8.99 -11.60 24.10
N LEU A 96 8.54 -12.77 23.64
CA LEU A 96 9.43 -13.91 23.36
C LEU A 96 9.82 -13.97 21.87
N SER A 97 8.91 -13.57 20.99
CA SER A 97 9.15 -13.53 19.55
C SER A 97 8.06 -12.74 18.84
N SER A 98 8.42 -12.17 17.70
CA SER A 98 7.48 -11.51 16.81
C SER A 98 7.64 -12.00 15.36
N THR A 99 6.58 -11.87 14.59
CA THR A 99 6.59 -12.03 13.14
C THR A 99 5.84 -10.87 12.52
N VAL A 100 6.35 -10.37 11.40
CA VAL A 100 5.74 -9.26 10.65
C VAL A 100 5.61 -9.65 9.19
N ALA A 101 4.39 -9.67 8.70
CA ALA A 101 4.11 -9.73 7.26
C ALA A 101 4.03 -8.32 6.70
N VAL A 102 4.65 -8.10 5.55
CA VAL A 102 4.76 -6.80 4.89
C VAL A 102 3.98 -6.85 3.59
N LYS A 103 3.10 -5.87 3.36
CA LYS A 103 2.52 -5.56 2.05
C LYS A 103 2.83 -4.11 1.72
N LEU A 104 3.10 -3.86 0.45
CA LEU A 104 3.19 -2.51 -0.09
C LEU A 104 1.80 -2.02 -0.43
N LYS A 105 1.50 -0.75 -0.17
CA LYS A 105 0.19 -0.16 -0.45
C LYS A 105 0.34 1.13 -1.25
N ARG A 106 -0.49 1.26 -2.27
CA ARG A 106 -0.70 2.49 -3.03
C ARG A 106 -2.18 2.85 -3.03
N LYS A 107 -2.47 4.14 -2.95
CA LYS A 107 -3.83 4.67 -3.07
C LYS A 107 -4.02 5.26 -4.46
N ILE A 108 -5.12 4.95 -5.09
CA ILE A 108 -5.56 5.61 -6.32
C ILE A 108 -6.88 6.32 -6.07
N THR A 109 -7.00 7.57 -6.55
CA THR A 109 -8.26 8.31 -6.57
C THR A 109 -8.90 8.07 -7.93
N PRO A 110 -9.97 7.28 -8.02
CA PRO A 110 -10.57 6.96 -9.31
C PRO A 110 -11.32 8.16 -9.88
N THR A 111 -11.30 8.29 -11.22
CA THR A 111 -12.22 9.16 -11.94
C THR A 111 -13.57 8.45 -12.00
N LEU A 112 -14.57 8.95 -11.27
CA LEU A 112 -15.86 8.30 -11.19
C LEU A 112 -16.64 8.44 -12.50
N ASN A 113 -17.41 7.40 -12.83
CA ASN A 113 -18.28 7.31 -14.00
C ASN A 113 -17.56 7.49 -15.35
N ALA A 114 -16.26 7.18 -15.38
CA ALA A 114 -15.46 7.21 -16.60
C ALA A 114 -14.55 5.98 -16.67
N ALA A 115 -14.51 5.34 -17.84
CA ALA A 115 -13.58 4.23 -18.10
C ALA A 115 -12.14 4.78 -18.18
N THR A 116 -11.34 4.53 -17.17
CA THR A 116 -10.01 5.10 -17.01
C THR A 116 -8.97 4.00 -16.84
N LYS A 117 -7.80 4.19 -17.47
CA LYS A 117 -6.62 3.36 -17.27
C LYS A 117 -5.83 3.88 -16.06
N TYR A 118 -5.42 2.97 -15.18
CA TYR A 118 -4.54 3.29 -14.04
C TYR A 118 -3.24 2.49 -14.14
N THR A 119 -2.12 3.16 -13.95
CA THR A 119 -0.80 2.53 -13.84
C THR A 119 -0.28 2.82 -12.44
N ILE A 120 -0.05 1.78 -11.67
CA ILE A 120 0.37 1.82 -10.27
C ILE A 120 1.76 1.18 -10.18
N SER A 121 2.78 1.96 -9.88
CA SER A 121 4.13 1.44 -9.72
C SER A 121 4.49 1.36 -8.24
N PHE A 122 4.87 0.18 -7.79
CA PHE A 122 5.40 -0.04 -6.45
C PHE A 122 6.92 0.14 -6.40
N ASN A 123 7.60 0.11 -7.56
CA ASN A 123 9.06 0.20 -7.70
C ASN A 123 9.83 -0.86 -6.91
N ASN A 124 9.18 -1.98 -6.60
CA ASN A 124 9.73 -3.11 -5.88
C ASN A 124 9.23 -4.39 -6.55
N ALA A 125 10.08 -5.40 -6.69
CA ALA A 125 9.68 -6.69 -7.21
C ALA A 125 8.57 -7.29 -6.35
N ALA A 126 7.59 -7.90 -7.00
CA ALA A 126 6.48 -8.61 -6.36
C ALA A 126 6.84 -10.09 -6.16
N TYR A 127 6.30 -10.68 -5.12
CA TYR A 127 6.47 -12.11 -4.84
C TYR A 127 5.99 -12.96 -6.03
N HIS A 128 6.89 -13.75 -6.61
CA HIS A 128 6.58 -14.58 -7.76
C HIS A 128 7.46 -15.85 -7.78
N PRO A 129 7.17 -16.85 -6.92
CA PRO A 129 8.04 -18.01 -6.76
C PRO A 129 8.04 -18.92 -7.99
N THR A 130 6.91 -19.00 -8.70
CA THR A 130 6.71 -19.81 -9.92
C THR A 130 5.57 -19.23 -10.74
N ASN A 131 5.57 -19.47 -12.05
CA ASN A 131 4.41 -19.17 -12.90
C ASN A 131 3.18 -19.99 -12.44
N ASN A 132 2.00 -19.41 -12.54
CA ASN A 132 0.74 -20.01 -12.10
C ASN A 132 0.67 -20.33 -10.60
N HIS A 133 1.33 -19.53 -9.74
CA HIS A 133 1.18 -19.71 -8.31
C HIS A 133 -0.26 -19.37 -7.86
N SER A 134 -0.75 -20.08 -6.86
CA SER A 134 -2.11 -19.90 -6.34
C SER A 134 -2.24 -18.77 -5.30
N GLN A 135 -1.12 -18.19 -4.87
CA GLN A 135 -1.13 -17.10 -3.89
C GLN A 135 -1.48 -15.79 -4.58
N THR A 136 -2.44 -15.07 -4.01
CA THR A 136 -2.74 -13.70 -4.42
C THR A 136 -1.62 -12.77 -3.98
N VAL A 137 -1.07 -12.03 -4.92
CA VAL A 137 0.03 -11.08 -4.71
C VAL A 137 -0.47 -9.65 -4.75
N VAL A 138 -1.47 -9.38 -5.60
CA VAL A 138 -2.17 -8.08 -5.68
C VAL A 138 -3.55 -8.21 -5.10
N GLU A 139 -3.94 -7.27 -4.24
CA GLU A 139 -5.29 -7.16 -3.68
C GLU A 139 -5.74 -5.70 -3.70
N SER A 140 -7.05 -5.47 -3.66
CA SER A 140 -7.59 -4.12 -3.50
C SER A 140 -8.61 -4.03 -2.38
N SER A 141 -8.89 -2.79 -1.93
CA SER A 141 -10.12 -2.47 -1.21
C SER A 141 -11.32 -2.56 -2.17
N GLY A 142 -12.53 -2.60 -1.58
CA GLY A 142 -13.77 -2.68 -2.34
C GLY A 142 -14.08 -1.42 -3.14
N PHE A 143 -14.71 -1.60 -4.30
CA PHE A 143 -15.23 -0.54 -5.15
C PHE A 143 -16.41 -1.04 -5.99
N PHE A 144 -17.18 -0.13 -6.59
CA PHE A 144 -18.29 -0.48 -7.46
C PHE A 144 -18.00 -0.06 -8.90
N LEU A 145 -18.39 -0.91 -9.85
CA LEU A 145 -18.23 -0.68 -11.28
C LEU A 145 -19.57 -0.37 -11.95
N SER A 146 -19.53 0.44 -12.99
CA SER A 146 -20.70 0.70 -13.84
C SER A 146 -21.28 -0.59 -14.39
N GLY A 147 -22.60 -0.74 -14.23
CA GLY A 147 -23.33 -1.94 -14.67
C GLY A 147 -23.21 -3.15 -13.72
N ASN A 148 -22.58 -3.01 -12.56
CA ASN A 148 -22.48 -4.07 -11.55
C ASN A 148 -22.90 -3.53 -10.18
N THR A 149 -23.82 -4.24 -9.51
CA THR A 149 -24.32 -3.88 -8.17
C THR A 149 -23.52 -4.53 -7.04
N ASN A 150 -22.67 -5.50 -7.35
CA ASN A 150 -21.82 -6.15 -6.35
C ASN A 150 -20.53 -5.36 -6.15
N GLU A 151 -20.08 -5.31 -4.91
CA GLU A 151 -18.76 -4.79 -4.56
C GLU A 151 -17.66 -5.61 -5.23
N GLN A 152 -16.78 -4.94 -5.95
CA GLN A 152 -15.71 -5.53 -6.73
C GLN A 152 -14.36 -5.39 -6.02
N TYR A 153 -13.50 -6.33 -6.30
CA TYR A 153 -12.12 -6.39 -5.82
C TYR A 153 -11.18 -6.72 -6.98
N VAL A 154 -9.91 -6.46 -6.81
CA VAL A 154 -8.84 -6.83 -7.76
C VAL A 154 -8.00 -7.94 -7.17
N ASP A 155 -7.61 -8.90 -7.98
CA ASP A 155 -6.53 -9.86 -7.69
C ASP A 155 -5.69 -10.15 -8.95
N ASP A 156 -4.57 -10.85 -8.76
CA ASP A 156 -3.79 -11.45 -9.85
C ASP A 156 -4.07 -12.95 -9.99
N ASP A 157 -3.76 -13.49 -11.18
CA ASP A 157 -3.94 -14.92 -11.50
C ASP A 157 -2.69 -15.76 -11.25
N GLY A 158 -1.59 -15.14 -10.80
CA GLY A 158 -0.27 -15.79 -10.65
C GLY A 158 0.52 -15.93 -11.95
N SER A 159 0.01 -15.40 -13.07
CA SER A 159 0.62 -15.50 -14.41
C SER A 159 0.80 -14.16 -15.11
N GLY A 160 0.55 -13.08 -14.39
CA GLY A 160 0.72 -11.71 -14.89
C GLY A 160 -0.57 -11.00 -15.30
N VAL A 161 -1.72 -11.62 -15.11
CA VAL A 161 -3.02 -11.02 -15.44
C VAL A 161 -3.73 -10.57 -14.17
N ILE A 162 -4.25 -9.34 -14.20
CA ILE A 162 -5.12 -8.80 -13.15
C ILE A 162 -6.58 -9.06 -13.53
N ARG A 163 -7.37 -9.47 -12.54
CA ARG A 163 -8.79 -9.79 -12.66
C ARG A 163 -9.60 -8.90 -11.73
N THR A 164 -10.89 -8.70 -12.04
CA THR A 164 -11.86 -8.22 -11.07
C THR A 164 -12.83 -9.33 -10.68
N PHE A 165 -13.26 -9.33 -9.43
CA PHE A 165 -14.16 -10.32 -8.87
C PHE A 165 -15.03 -9.70 -7.78
N TYR A 166 -16.11 -10.41 -7.41
CA TYR A 166 -16.91 -10.14 -6.21
C TYR A 166 -17.03 -11.40 -5.35
N LEU A 167 -17.46 -11.23 -4.12
CA LEU A 167 -17.69 -12.33 -3.19
C LEU A 167 -19.17 -12.68 -3.11
N LEU A 168 -19.60 -13.73 -3.81
CA LEU A 168 -20.95 -14.24 -3.72
C LEU A 168 -21.19 -14.82 -2.32
N GLY A 169 -22.22 -14.30 -1.65
CA GLY A 169 -22.52 -14.65 -0.27
C GLY A 169 -21.41 -14.31 0.73
N GLY A 170 -20.53 -13.36 0.38
CA GLY A 170 -19.41 -12.92 1.22
C GLY A 170 -18.18 -13.85 1.24
N THR A 171 -18.23 -14.99 0.57
CA THR A 171 -17.16 -16.00 0.66
C THR A 171 -16.70 -16.57 -0.69
N THR A 172 -17.59 -16.75 -1.65
CA THR A 172 -17.27 -17.40 -2.92
C THR A 172 -16.79 -16.38 -3.94
N LYS A 173 -15.52 -16.44 -4.31
CA LYS A 173 -14.93 -15.58 -5.35
C LYS A 173 -15.57 -15.88 -6.71
N THR A 174 -16.15 -14.87 -7.33
CA THR A 174 -16.77 -14.93 -8.66
C THR A 174 -16.11 -13.88 -9.55
N ILE A 175 -15.40 -14.33 -10.58
CA ILE A 175 -14.69 -13.45 -11.53
C ILE A 175 -15.69 -12.71 -12.40
N THR A 176 -15.57 -11.39 -12.46
CA THR A 176 -16.38 -10.50 -13.31
C THR A 176 -15.65 -10.10 -14.59
N ASN A 177 -14.33 -9.90 -14.50
CA ASN A 177 -13.48 -9.67 -15.66
C ASN A 177 -12.17 -10.43 -15.46
N ALA A 178 -11.90 -11.40 -16.31
CA ALA A 178 -10.71 -12.24 -16.23
C ALA A 178 -9.43 -11.57 -16.78
N THR A 179 -9.57 -10.41 -17.44
CA THR A 179 -8.47 -9.67 -18.11
C THR A 179 -8.59 -8.16 -17.86
N ALA A 180 -8.80 -7.78 -16.59
CA ALA A 180 -8.95 -6.38 -16.19
C ALA A 180 -7.65 -5.58 -16.26
N GLY A 181 -6.51 -6.26 -16.32
CA GLY A 181 -5.22 -5.60 -16.36
C GLY A 181 -4.03 -6.57 -16.38
N THR A 182 -2.86 -6.05 -16.06
CA THR A 182 -1.61 -6.82 -16.01
C THR A 182 -0.76 -6.45 -14.80
N ILE A 183 0.07 -7.37 -14.34
CA ILE A 183 1.14 -7.13 -13.38
C ILE A 183 2.49 -7.54 -13.97
N ASN A 184 3.50 -6.71 -13.75
CA ASN A 184 4.89 -7.06 -13.96
C ASN A 184 5.52 -7.37 -12.60
N TYR A 185 5.74 -8.64 -12.28
CA TYR A 185 6.27 -9.06 -10.98
C TYR A 185 7.71 -8.56 -10.72
N ASN A 186 8.51 -8.37 -11.78
CA ASN A 186 9.90 -7.91 -11.61
C ASN A 186 9.99 -6.43 -11.22
N THR A 187 9.03 -5.61 -11.64
CA THR A 187 9.03 -4.16 -11.36
C THR A 187 7.98 -3.75 -10.34
N GLY A 188 7.01 -4.64 -10.05
CA GLY A 188 5.83 -4.32 -9.24
C GLY A 188 4.92 -3.29 -9.90
N GLU A 189 4.90 -3.23 -11.23
CA GLU A 189 3.96 -2.37 -11.95
C GLU A 189 2.64 -3.10 -12.18
N VAL A 190 1.55 -2.51 -11.72
CA VAL A 190 0.18 -2.97 -11.91
C VAL A 190 -0.53 -2.00 -12.86
N VAL A 191 -1.11 -2.53 -13.93
CA VAL A 191 -1.88 -1.75 -14.89
C VAL A 191 -3.32 -2.25 -14.89
N LEU A 192 -4.27 -1.38 -14.58
CA LEU A 192 -5.70 -1.61 -14.77
C LEU A 192 -6.11 -0.93 -16.09
N THR A 193 -6.54 -1.73 -17.07
CA THR A 193 -6.64 -1.26 -18.47
C THR A 193 -7.81 -0.30 -18.68
N SER A 194 -8.97 -0.61 -18.08
CA SER A 194 -10.18 0.21 -18.21
C SER A 194 -11.10 -0.08 -17.05
N LEU A 195 -11.14 0.82 -16.08
CA LEU A 195 -11.97 0.68 -14.89
C LEU A 195 -12.96 1.84 -14.84
N ASN A 196 -14.26 1.53 -14.94
CA ASN A 196 -15.34 2.52 -14.83
C ASN A 196 -15.92 2.46 -13.42
N VAL A 197 -15.26 3.12 -12.47
CA VAL A 197 -15.67 3.14 -11.06
C VAL A 197 -16.82 4.09 -10.86
N THR A 198 -17.85 3.65 -10.14
CA THR A 198 -19.01 4.48 -9.76
C THR A 198 -18.94 4.97 -8.32
N SER A 199 -18.37 4.15 -7.42
CA SER A 199 -18.10 4.51 -6.02
C SER A 199 -17.01 3.62 -5.43
N VAL A 200 -16.49 4.01 -4.28
CA VAL A 200 -15.48 3.28 -3.52
C VAL A 200 -15.95 3.09 -2.07
N GLU A 201 -15.46 2.03 -1.41
CA GLU A 201 -15.78 1.77 0.00
C GLU A 201 -14.96 2.64 0.97
N ASN A 202 -13.74 3.00 0.59
CA ASN A 202 -12.90 3.83 1.45
C ASN A 202 -13.51 5.23 1.62
N THR A 203 -13.61 5.67 2.86
CA THR A 203 -14.18 6.99 3.23
C THR A 203 -13.38 8.18 2.71
N ASP A 204 -12.12 7.98 2.34
CA ASP A 204 -11.25 9.00 1.75
C ASP A 204 -11.38 9.09 0.20
N GLY A 205 -12.31 8.35 -0.39
CA GLY A 205 -12.57 8.38 -1.83
C GLY A 205 -11.51 7.67 -2.68
N THR A 206 -10.69 6.82 -2.08
CA THR A 206 -9.61 6.10 -2.77
C THR A 206 -9.88 4.61 -2.87
N ILE A 207 -9.18 3.94 -3.79
CA ILE A 207 -9.01 2.49 -3.81
C ILE A 207 -7.59 2.19 -3.34
N ASP A 208 -7.46 1.38 -2.30
CA ASP A 208 -6.18 0.84 -1.87
C ASP A 208 -5.80 -0.33 -2.77
N ILE A 209 -4.61 -0.31 -3.35
CA ILE A 209 -4.01 -1.45 -4.04
C ILE A 209 -2.82 -1.90 -3.21
N THR A 210 -2.83 -3.17 -2.80
CA THR A 210 -1.75 -3.78 -2.04
C THR A 210 -0.99 -4.78 -2.89
N LEU A 211 0.30 -4.91 -2.62
CA LEU A 211 1.21 -5.82 -3.29
C LEU A 211 2.07 -6.55 -2.24
N LYS A 212 2.14 -7.88 -2.34
CA LYS A 212 3.11 -8.66 -1.57
C LYS A 212 4.48 -8.53 -2.22
N PRO A 213 5.50 -7.95 -1.57
CA PRO A 213 6.83 -7.82 -2.15
C PRO A 213 7.56 -9.16 -2.18
N ASP A 214 8.55 -9.29 -3.06
CA ASP A 214 9.46 -10.44 -3.11
C ASP A 214 10.40 -10.47 -1.91
N SER A 215 10.84 -9.30 -1.46
CA SER A 215 11.62 -9.11 -0.24
C SER A 215 10.84 -8.32 0.81
N ASN A 216 10.97 -8.69 2.08
CA ASN A 216 10.41 -7.90 3.18
C ASN A 216 11.21 -6.61 3.44
N ASP A 217 12.41 -6.44 2.89
CA ASP A 217 13.15 -5.18 2.87
C ASP A 217 12.74 -4.34 1.66
N VAL A 218 12.39 -3.08 1.87
CA VAL A 218 11.81 -2.18 0.87
C VAL A 218 12.47 -0.80 0.92
#